data_80279da7d35ff0c903d8123e887b6730
#
_entry.id   80279da7d35ff0c903d8123e887b6730
#
_cell.length_a   1.000
_cell.length_b   1.000
_cell.length_c   1.000
_cell.angle_alpha   90.00
_cell.angle_beta   90.00
_cell.angle_gamma   90.00
#
_symmetry.space_group_name_H-M   'P 1'
#
loop_
_entity.id
_entity.type
_entity.pdbx_description
1 polymer ?
#
loop_
_entity_poly.entity_id
_entity_poly.type
_entity_poly.pdbx_seq_one_letter_code
_entity_poly.pdbx_strand_id
1 'polypeptide(L)'
;MNIDLIKEAVEFLELQSKIFHNNLYGVTDGKKVGTYIEKLFQKFLEDKYGDLGTGNSAKGIDLPGLNTDIRATSIVQPQSSCPYRNARQKIFGLGYNLIVFVYEKKDYIDNDQRLCKINFKYITFIEKHRTADYTTTQMLINMKNAGANKEDIVSYLNDRRIPGDEIEHNMIAEEILKKPFEQGYLTVSNALQWRLQYKRVIELNNQIEGVYNYVR
;
A
#
# COMPACT_ATOMS: atom_id res chain seq x y z
N MET A 1 -22.22 -4.89 -3.83
CA MET A 1 -22.11 -3.56 -4.45
C MET A 1 -20.78 -3.54 -5.19
N ASN A 2 -20.76 -3.23 -6.48
CA ASN A 2 -19.52 -3.19 -7.27
C ASN A 2 -19.07 -1.72 -7.36
N ILE A 3 -18.10 -1.32 -6.52
CA ILE A 3 -17.56 0.04 -6.49
C ILE A 3 -16.21 0.03 -7.22
N ASP A 4 -16.09 0.83 -8.26
CA ASP A 4 -14.82 1.07 -8.92
C ASP A 4 -14.02 2.11 -8.13
N LEU A 5 -13.18 1.62 -7.21
CA LEU A 5 -12.38 2.47 -6.31
C LEU A 5 -11.43 3.41 -7.05
N ILE A 6 -10.93 3.05 -8.22
CA ILE A 6 -10.04 3.93 -8.99
C ILE A 6 -10.83 5.10 -9.53
N LYS A 7 -12.00 4.85 -10.10
CA LYS A 7 -12.90 5.90 -10.59
C LYS A 7 -13.31 6.85 -9.46
N GLU A 8 -13.69 6.29 -8.32
CA GLU A 8 -14.07 7.09 -7.15
C GLU A 8 -12.90 7.93 -6.61
N ALA A 9 -11.70 7.36 -6.59
CA ALA A 9 -10.52 8.08 -6.17
C ALA A 9 -10.17 9.22 -7.14
N VAL A 10 -10.35 9.05 -8.44
CA VAL A 10 -10.15 10.12 -9.44
C VAL A 10 -11.15 11.25 -9.22
N GLU A 11 -12.44 10.96 -9.04
CA GLU A 11 -13.47 11.96 -8.72
C GLU A 11 -13.14 12.71 -7.42
N PHE A 12 -12.75 11.97 -6.37
CA PHE A 12 -12.29 12.57 -5.12
C PHE A 12 -11.12 13.54 -5.32
N LEU A 13 -10.11 13.16 -6.11
CA LEU A 13 -8.97 14.03 -6.42
C LEU A 13 -9.41 15.32 -7.09
N GLU A 14 -10.32 15.24 -8.06
CA GLU A 14 -10.81 16.40 -8.79
C GLU A 14 -11.53 17.39 -7.87
N LEU A 15 -12.31 16.89 -6.92
CA LEU A 15 -12.99 17.69 -5.91
C LEU A 15 -11.99 18.34 -4.94
N GLN A 16 -11.09 17.53 -4.37
CA GLN A 16 -10.13 18.02 -3.35
C GLN A 16 -9.10 18.99 -3.93
N SER A 17 -8.76 18.88 -5.21
CA SER A 17 -7.81 19.81 -5.86
C SER A 17 -8.35 21.23 -6.02
N LYS A 18 -9.67 21.43 -5.91
CA LYS A 18 -10.32 22.73 -6.07
C LYS A 18 -10.41 23.54 -4.77
N ILE A 19 -10.18 22.89 -3.62
CA ILE A 19 -10.34 23.50 -2.30
C ILE A 19 -9.01 23.71 -1.59
N PHE A 20 -9.01 24.59 -0.61
CA PHE A 20 -7.89 24.80 0.30
C PHE A 20 -8.14 24.04 1.61
N HIS A 21 -7.13 23.36 2.08
CA HIS A 21 -7.11 22.57 3.33
C HIS A 21 -6.40 23.35 4.44
N ASN A 22 -6.94 24.52 4.81
CA ASN A 22 -6.25 25.49 5.67
C ASN A 22 -5.92 24.98 7.07
N ASN A 23 -6.63 23.96 7.55
CA ASN A 23 -6.34 23.25 8.79
C ASN A 23 -5.00 22.47 8.75
N LEU A 24 -4.43 22.28 7.55
CA LEU A 24 -3.11 21.67 7.36
C LEU A 24 -1.99 22.70 7.16
N TYR A 25 -2.28 24.00 7.15
CA TYR A 25 -1.24 25.02 7.01
C TYR A 25 -0.21 24.87 8.13
N GLY A 26 1.09 24.86 7.77
CA GLY A 26 2.19 24.67 8.70
C GLY A 26 2.37 23.25 9.25
N VAL A 27 1.50 22.30 8.91
CA VAL A 27 1.64 20.89 9.33
C VAL A 27 2.70 20.21 8.48
N THR A 28 3.81 19.82 9.10
CA THR A 28 4.93 19.10 8.46
C THR A 28 4.94 17.60 8.74
N ASP A 29 4.13 17.15 9.70
CA ASP A 29 3.99 15.73 10.05
C ASP A 29 3.21 14.97 8.96
N GLY A 30 3.93 14.16 8.17
CA GLY A 30 3.34 13.36 7.10
C GLY A 30 2.27 12.37 7.56
N LYS A 31 2.35 11.87 8.81
CA LYS A 31 1.32 10.99 9.37
C LYS A 31 0.01 11.74 9.57
N LYS A 32 0.06 12.97 10.09
CA LYS A 32 -1.14 13.81 10.27
C LYS A 32 -1.79 14.15 8.94
N VAL A 33 -0.99 14.53 7.94
CA VAL A 33 -1.51 14.83 6.59
C VAL A 33 -2.08 13.56 5.95
N GLY A 34 -1.39 12.43 6.06
CA GLY A 34 -1.86 11.14 5.53
C GLY A 34 -3.20 10.74 6.13
N THR A 35 -3.31 10.69 7.45
CA THR A 35 -4.56 10.35 8.17
C THR A 35 -5.70 11.30 7.81
N TYR A 36 -5.42 12.58 7.58
CA TYR A 36 -6.43 13.53 7.12
C TYR A 36 -6.98 13.15 5.75
N ILE A 37 -6.13 12.83 4.78
CA ILE A 37 -6.53 12.43 3.43
C ILE A 37 -7.31 11.11 3.45
N GLU A 38 -6.83 10.12 4.21
CA GLU A 38 -7.47 8.81 4.39
C GLU A 38 -8.92 8.98 4.90
N LYS A 39 -9.12 9.79 5.94
CA LYS A 39 -10.44 10.10 6.50
C LYS A 39 -11.34 10.86 5.53
N LEU A 40 -10.79 11.80 4.75
CA LEU A 40 -11.57 12.52 3.73
C LEU A 40 -12.08 11.57 2.65
N PHE A 41 -11.26 10.63 2.20
CA PHE A 41 -11.68 9.67 1.19
C PHE A 41 -12.68 8.65 1.75
N GLN A 42 -12.49 8.17 2.98
CA GLN A 42 -13.49 7.34 3.67
C GLN A 42 -14.84 8.05 3.72
N LYS A 43 -14.86 9.31 4.20
CA LYS A 43 -16.09 10.09 4.27
C LYS A 43 -16.73 10.32 2.90
N PHE A 44 -15.94 10.62 1.87
CA PHE A 44 -16.44 10.77 0.49
C PHE A 44 -17.17 9.53 0.00
N LEU A 45 -16.62 8.35 0.29
CA LEU A 45 -17.25 7.08 -0.07
C LEU A 45 -18.50 6.80 0.78
N GLU A 46 -18.47 7.08 2.08
CA GLU A 46 -19.62 6.91 2.98
C GLU A 46 -20.79 7.82 2.60
N ASP A 47 -20.51 9.07 2.27
CA ASP A 47 -21.53 10.03 1.82
C ASP A 47 -22.21 9.58 0.51
N LYS A 48 -21.50 8.83 -0.34
CA LYS A 48 -21.98 8.37 -1.66
C LYS A 48 -22.63 6.99 -1.62
N TYR A 49 -22.13 6.07 -0.80
CA TYR A 49 -22.48 4.65 -0.82
C TYR A 49 -23.04 4.14 0.51
N GLY A 50 -23.06 4.95 1.55
CA GLY A 50 -23.42 4.54 2.90
C GLY A 50 -22.29 3.81 3.62
N ASP A 51 -22.62 3.12 4.71
CA ASP A 51 -21.63 2.43 5.54
C ASP A 51 -20.93 1.30 4.78
N LEU A 52 -19.62 1.46 4.62
CA LEU A 52 -18.72 0.46 4.00
C LEU A 52 -17.99 -0.39 5.05
N GLY A 53 -18.47 -0.39 6.29
CA GLY A 53 -17.88 -1.12 7.40
C GLY A 53 -16.69 -0.41 8.05
N THR A 54 -16.54 0.89 7.80
CA THR A 54 -15.40 1.71 8.28
C THR A 54 -15.32 1.82 9.80
N GLY A 55 -16.41 1.63 10.51
CA GLY A 55 -16.46 1.64 11.99
C GLY A 55 -15.98 0.36 12.66
N ASN A 56 -15.73 -0.72 11.93
CA ASN A 56 -15.41 -2.02 12.50
C ASN A 56 -13.95 -2.42 12.24
N SER A 57 -13.04 -1.82 13.00
CA SER A 57 -11.58 -2.00 12.88
C SER A 57 -11.06 -3.40 13.27
N ALA A 58 -11.93 -4.40 13.42
CA ALA A 58 -11.52 -5.76 13.78
C ALA A 58 -10.49 -6.36 12.80
N LYS A 59 -10.51 -5.95 11.53
CA LYS A 59 -9.53 -6.36 10.52
C LYS A 59 -8.34 -5.39 10.37
N GLY A 60 -8.38 -4.21 11.00
CA GLY A 60 -7.32 -3.19 10.91
C GLY A 60 -7.10 -2.62 9.50
N ILE A 61 -8.13 -2.65 8.63
CA ILE A 61 -8.15 -2.05 7.29
C ILE A 61 -9.25 -1.01 7.19
N ASP A 62 -9.05 0.02 6.37
CA ASP A 62 -9.90 1.20 6.32
C ASP A 62 -11.26 0.96 5.64
N LEU A 63 -11.33 0.09 4.64
CA LEU A 63 -12.53 -0.25 3.88
C LEU A 63 -12.79 -1.77 3.91
N PRO A 64 -13.27 -2.34 5.04
CA PRO A 64 -13.46 -3.77 5.17
C PRO A 64 -14.43 -4.36 4.15
N GLY A 65 -15.50 -3.63 3.81
CA GLY A 65 -16.48 -4.04 2.81
C GLY A 65 -15.92 -4.19 1.39
N LEU A 66 -14.78 -3.53 1.11
CA LEU A 66 -14.08 -3.59 -0.18
C LEU A 66 -12.74 -4.33 -0.08
N ASN A 67 -12.44 -4.92 1.08
CA ASN A 67 -11.15 -5.56 1.38
C ASN A 67 -9.95 -4.70 0.98
N THR A 68 -10.00 -3.40 1.25
CA THR A 68 -8.99 -2.42 0.83
C THR A 68 -8.57 -1.52 1.98
N ASP A 69 -7.28 -1.27 2.08
CA ASP A 69 -6.69 -0.32 3.02
C ASP A 69 -6.24 0.94 2.27
N ILE A 70 -6.42 2.11 2.89
CA ILE A 70 -6.09 3.41 2.30
C ILE A 70 -4.75 3.86 2.84
N ARG A 71 -3.90 4.38 1.96
CA ARG A 71 -2.63 5.02 2.33
C ARG A 71 -2.49 6.36 1.62
N ALA A 72 -1.98 7.34 2.34
CA ALA A 72 -1.62 8.62 1.75
C ALA A 72 -0.18 8.98 2.10
N THR A 73 0.60 9.42 1.13
CA THR A 73 2.02 9.68 1.28
C THR A 73 2.50 10.86 0.44
N SER A 74 3.54 11.55 0.93
CA SER A 74 4.18 12.63 0.17
C SER A 74 4.97 12.09 -1.01
N ILE A 75 4.95 12.81 -2.14
CA ILE A 75 5.78 12.50 -3.32
C ILE A 75 7.28 12.60 -3.03
N VAL A 76 7.67 13.44 -2.06
CA VAL A 76 9.09 13.62 -1.71
C VAL A 76 9.70 12.33 -1.16
N GLN A 77 8.92 11.58 -0.36
CA GLN A 77 9.33 10.30 0.18
C GLN A 77 8.11 9.38 0.26
N PRO A 78 7.78 8.69 -0.84
CA PRO A 78 6.55 7.88 -0.93
C PRO A 78 6.67 6.58 -0.13
N GLN A 79 6.35 6.67 1.16
CA GLN A 79 6.44 5.56 2.11
C GLN A 79 5.41 5.69 3.24
N SER A 80 5.10 4.58 3.87
CA SER A 80 4.26 4.52 5.08
C SER A 80 4.85 3.58 6.13
N SER A 81 4.22 3.49 7.30
CA SER A 81 4.51 2.43 8.26
C SER A 81 4.29 1.07 7.61
N CYS A 82 5.16 0.11 7.91
CA CYS A 82 5.07 -1.24 7.36
C CYS A 82 3.85 -1.96 7.95
N PRO A 83 2.91 -2.45 7.12
CA PRO A 83 1.72 -3.15 7.58
C PRO A 83 1.95 -4.65 7.82
N TYR A 84 3.06 -5.22 7.36
CA TYR A 84 3.34 -6.64 7.52
C TYR A 84 3.55 -6.99 9.00
N ARG A 85 2.86 -8.02 9.46
CA ARG A 85 2.91 -8.50 10.84
C ARG A 85 3.77 -9.75 11.00
N ASN A 86 4.00 -10.49 9.93
CA ASN A 86 4.73 -11.75 9.92
C ASN A 86 5.38 -12.05 8.55
N ALA A 87 6.18 -13.10 8.49
CA ALA A 87 6.84 -13.57 7.29
C ALA A 87 5.87 -13.88 6.15
N ARG A 88 4.76 -14.53 6.46
CA ARG A 88 3.77 -14.94 5.45
C ARG A 88 3.21 -13.76 4.67
N GLN A 89 2.89 -12.66 5.38
CA GLN A 89 2.38 -11.46 4.70
C GLN A 89 3.44 -10.83 3.79
N LYS A 90 4.71 -10.85 4.19
CA LYS A 90 5.79 -10.35 3.34
C LYS A 90 5.95 -11.17 2.06
N ILE A 91 5.71 -12.49 2.13
CA ILE A 91 5.94 -13.44 1.04
C ILE A 91 4.68 -13.62 0.18
N PHE A 92 3.50 -13.75 0.79
CA PHE A 92 2.24 -14.03 0.09
C PHE A 92 1.31 -12.82 -0.03
N GLY A 93 1.73 -11.66 0.47
CA GLY A 93 0.95 -10.42 0.46
C GLY A 93 0.11 -10.21 1.71
N LEU A 94 -0.44 -9.02 1.81
CA LEU A 94 -1.19 -8.54 2.98
C LEU A 94 -2.54 -9.25 3.19
N GLY A 95 -3.08 -9.88 2.14
CA GLY A 95 -4.43 -10.47 2.14
C GLY A 95 -5.54 -9.48 1.80
N TYR A 96 -5.22 -8.21 1.60
CA TYR A 96 -6.13 -7.14 1.19
C TYR A 96 -5.48 -6.21 0.17
N ASN A 97 -6.30 -5.45 -0.55
CA ASN A 97 -5.83 -4.48 -1.54
C ASN A 97 -5.32 -3.21 -0.86
N LEU A 98 -4.47 -2.46 -1.56
CA LEU A 98 -4.06 -1.12 -1.14
C LEU A 98 -4.49 -0.09 -2.18
N ILE A 99 -5.00 1.05 -1.71
CA ILE A 99 -5.11 2.26 -2.51
C ILE A 99 -4.20 3.34 -1.92
N VAL A 100 -3.29 3.87 -2.73
CA VAL A 100 -2.24 4.81 -2.29
C VAL A 100 -2.41 6.14 -2.98
N PHE A 101 -2.68 7.19 -2.20
CA PHE A 101 -2.69 8.57 -2.65
C PHE A 101 -1.31 9.19 -2.48
N VAL A 102 -0.71 9.64 -3.57
CA VAL A 102 0.57 10.33 -3.54
C VAL A 102 0.35 11.81 -3.77
N TYR A 103 0.75 12.63 -2.81
CA TYR A 103 0.46 14.06 -2.80
C TYR A 103 1.71 14.93 -2.65
N GLU A 104 1.59 16.16 -3.12
CA GLU A 104 2.46 17.29 -2.81
C GLU A 104 1.65 18.32 -2.03
N LYS A 105 2.05 18.61 -0.79
CA LYS A 105 1.42 19.66 0.03
C LYS A 105 2.17 20.97 -0.18
N LYS A 106 1.43 22.05 -0.43
CA LYS A 106 1.98 23.40 -0.55
C LYS A 106 1.23 24.38 0.35
N ASP A 107 1.99 25.12 1.13
CA ASP A 107 1.49 26.21 1.95
C ASP A 107 1.73 27.55 1.23
N TYR A 108 0.75 28.43 1.33
CA TYR A 108 0.78 29.75 0.72
C TYR A 108 0.35 30.81 1.73
N ILE A 109 0.81 32.03 1.51
CA ILE A 109 0.24 33.22 2.13
C ILE A 109 -0.28 34.08 0.97
N ASP A 110 -1.57 34.37 0.98
CA ASP A 110 -2.23 35.23 0.01
C ASP A 110 -3.14 36.20 0.75
N ASN A 111 -2.93 37.51 0.55
CA ASN A 111 -3.67 38.59 1.22
C ASN A 111 -3.78 38.37 2.75
N ASP A 112 -2.65 38.08 3.41
CA ASP A 112 -2.53 37.74 4.83
C ASP A 112 -3.30 36.45 5.27
N GLN A 113 -3.88 35.71 4.35
CA GLN A 113 -4.51 34.42 4.62
C GLN A 113 -3.51 33.27 4.50
N ARG A 114 -3.54 32.39 5.48
CA ARG A 114 -2.75 31.15 5.50
C ARG A 114 -3.50 30.05 4.79
N LEU A 115 -3.03 29.67 3.61
CA LEU A 115 -3.69 28.71 2.73
C LEU A 115 -2.82 27.46 2.57
N CYS A 116 -3.46 26.29 2.52
CA CYS A 116 -2.78 25.04 2.23
C CYS A 116 -3.49 24.30 1.09
N LYS A 117 -2.74 23.86 0.09
CA LYS A 117 -3.24 23.07 -1.03
C LYS A 117 -2.60 21.69 -1.05
N ILE A 118 -3.42 20.67 -1.30
CA ILE A 118 -2.97 19.31 -1.54
C ILE A 118 -3.06 19.05 -3.04
N ASN A 119 -1.90 18.87 -3.69
CA ASN A 119 -1.81 18.52 -5.09
C ASN A 119 -1.55 17.01 -5.18
N PHE A 120 -2.55 16.24 -5.54
CA PHE A 120 -2.38 14.82 -5.76
C PHE A 120 -1.62 14.59 -7.08
N LYS A 121 -0.65 13.68 -7.07
CA LYS A 121 0.19 13.35 -8.22
C LYS A 121 -0.13 11.98 -8.79
N TYR A 122 -0.38 11.01 -7.91
CA TYR A 122 -0.69 9.64 -8.30
C TYR A 122 -1.79 9.07 -7.42
N ILE A 123 -2.59 8.18 -7.99
CA ILE A 123 -3.33 7.16 -7.29
C ILE A 123 -2.77 5.82 -7.76
N THR A 124 -2.40 4.94 -6.83
CA THR A 124 -1.96 3.59 -7.14
C THR A 124 -2.87 2.60 -6.44
N PHE A 125 -3.55 1.75 -7.20
CA PHE A 125 -4.30 0.63 -6.67
C PHE A 125 -3.50 -0.65 -6.84
N ILE A 126 -3.33 -1.41 -5.77
CA ILE A 126 -2.51 -2.61 -5.70
C ILE A 126 -3.40 -3.74 -5.21
N GLU A 127 -3.68 -4.71 -6.06
CA GLU A 127 -4.47 -5.87 -5.68
C GLU A 127 -3.73 -6.74 -4.66
N LYS A 128 -4.49 -7.42 -3.80
CA LYS A 128 -3.98 -8.20 -2.67
C LYS A 128 -2.85 -9.17 -3.03
N HIS A 129 -2.90 -9.79 -4.20
CA HIS A 129 -1.90 -10.74 -4.66
C HIS A 129 -0.58 -10.07 -5.10
N ARG A 130 -0.58 -8.73 -5.30
CA ARG A 130 0.61 -7.93 -5.63
C ARG A 130 1.21 -7.22 -4.40
N THR A 131 0.58 -7.34 -3.23
CA THR A 131 1.02 -6.64 -2.01
C THR A 131 2.17 -7.32 -1.26
N ALA A 132 2.80 -8.35 -1.81
CA ALA A 132 4.01 -8.97 -1.27
C ALA A 132 5.29 -8.15 -1.59
N ASP A 133 6.38 -8.47 -0.89
CA ASP A 133 7.69 -7.84 -1.11
C ASP A 133 8.32 -8.29 -2.42
N TYR A 134 8.68 -7.33 -3.28
CA TYR A 134 9.24 -7.60 -4.61
C TYR A 134 10.51 -8.44 -4.56
N THR A 135 11.50 -8.00 -3.78
CA THR A 135 12.81 -8.64 -3.77
C THR A 135 12.76 -10.07 -3.25
N THR A 136 11.98 -10.27 -2.18
CA THR A 136 11.82 -11.61 -1.59
C THR A 136 11.09 -12.54 -2.55
N THR A 137 9.97 -12.10 -3.11
CA THR A 137 9.19 -12.95 -4.02
C THR A 137 9.91 -13.24 -5.33
N GLN A 138 10.64 -12.27 -5.89
CA GLN A 138 11.45 -12.48 -7.08
C GLN A 138 12.49 -13.57 -6.86
N MET A 139 13.22 -13.51 -5.75
CA MET A 139 14.24 -14.51 -5.46
C MET A 139 13.63 -15.90 -5.26
N LEU A 140 12.52 -15.99 -4.51
CA LEU A 140 11.84 -17.28 -4.29
C LEU A 140 11.29 -17.88 -5.59
N ILE A 141 10.77 -17.05 -6.51
CA ILE A 141 10.34 -17.49 -7.84
C ILE A 141 11.54 -18.03 -8.63
N ASN A 142 12.66 -17.30 -8.63
CA ASN A 142 13.87 -17.72 -9.33
C ASN A 142 14.41 -19.05 -8.76
N MET A 143 14.46 -19.20 -7.43
CA MET A 143 14.88 -20.44 -6.78
C MET A 143 13.97 -21.61 -7.16
N LYS A 144 12.66 -21.43 -7.09
CA LYS A 144 11.69 -22.45 -7.49
C LYS A 144 11.87 -22.87 -8.94
N ASN A 145 12.05 -21.92 -9.86
CA ASN A 145 12.24 -22.19 -11.28
C ASN A 145 13.60 -22.87 -11.56
N ALA A 146 14.60 -22.64 -10.71
CA ALA A 146 15.89 -23.33 -10.76
C ALA A 146 15.88 -24.72 -10.12
N GLY A 147 14.72 -25.18 -9.61
CA GLY A 147 14.61 -26.51 -9.00
C GLY A 147 15.08 -26.59 -7.55
N ALA A 148 15.13 -25.45 -6.84
CA ALA A 148 15.47 -25.44 -5.42
C ALA A 148 14.56 -26.37 -4.61
N ASN A 149 15.14 -27.06 -3.65
CA ASN A 149 14.42 -27.90 -2.69
C ASN A 149 13.93 -27.10 -1.48
N LYS A 150 13.31 -27.78 -0.53
CA LYS A 150 12.75 -27.16 0.67
C LYS A 150 13.85 -26.52 1.55
N GLU A 151 14.94 -27.24 1.72
CA GLU A 151 16.09 -26.83 2.53
C GLU A 151 16.76 -25.57 1.97
N ASP A 152 16.86 -25.43 0.64
CA ASP A 152 17.37 -24.24 -0.02
C ASP A 152 16.51 -23.03 0.29
N ILE A 153 15.18 -23.18 0.23
CA ILE A 153 14.25 -22.09 0.54
C ILE A 153 14.31 -21.71 2.00
N VAL A 154 14.33 -22.67 2.93
CA VAL A 154 14.47 -22.42 4.37
C VAL A 154 15.79 -21.70 4.67
N SER A 155 16.90 -22.13 4.05
CA SER A 155 18.20 -21.46 4.18
C SER A 155 18.12 -19.99 3.73
N TYR A 156 17.51 -19.73 2.57
CA TYR A 156 17.30 -18.37 2.08
C TYR A 156 16.50 -17.51 3.06
N LEU A 157 15.40 -18.03 3.63
CA LEU A 157 14.57 -17.29 4.60
C LEU A 157 15.38 -16.93 5.85
N ASN A 158 16.22 -17.85 6.33
CA ASN A 158 17.10 -17.64 7.47
C ASN A 158 18.18 -16.59 7.16
N ASP A 159 18.88 -16.71 6.04
CA ASP A 159 19.92 -15.78 5.60
C ASP A 159 19.39 -14.35 5.44
N ARG A 160 18.15 -14.22 4.98
CA ARG A 160 17.44 -12.94 4.87
C ARG A 160 16.85 -12.45 6.19
N ARG A 161 17.01 -13.22 7.27
CA ARG A 161 16.45 -12.91 8.59
C ARG A 161 14.96 -12.60 8.51
N ILE A 162 14.24 -13.38 7.70
CA ILE A 162 12.78 -13.29 7.66
C ILE A 162 12.27 -13.80 9.01
N PRO A 163 11.44 -13.00 9.73
CA PRO A 163 10.92 -13.43 11.02
C PRO A 163 10.12 -14.74 10.92
N GLY A 164 10.35 -15.63 11.86
CA GLY A 164 9.71 -16.95 11.93
C GLY A 164 10.64 -17.94 12.59
N ASP A 165 10.07 -19.02 13.09
CA ASP A 165 10.82 -20.17 13.57
C ASP A 165 11.05 -21.19 12.43
N GLU A 166 11.77 -22.24 12.73
CA GLU A 166 12.08 -23.30 11.77
C GLU A 166 10.80 -23.99 11.26
N ILE A 167 9.79 -24.13 12.11
CA ILE A 167 8.51 -24.74 11.73
C ILE A 167 7.78 -23.86 10.71
N GLU A 168 7.69 -22.57 10.99
CA GLU A 168 7.06 -21.60 10.08
C GLU A 168 7.80 -21.52 8.74
N HIS A 169 9.13 -21.48 8.75
CA HIS A 169 9.93 -21.45 7.52
C HIS A 169 9.76 -22.72 6.69
N ASN A 170 9.69 -23.89 7.33
CA ASN A 170 9.39 -25.16 6.65
C ASN A 170 8.01 -25.17 6.00
N MET A 171 6.98 -24.68 6.70
CA MET A 171 5.62 -24.58 6.16
C MET A 171 5.55 -23.63 4.97
N ILE A 172 6.23 -22.48 5.05
CA ILE A 172 6.31 -21.49 3.96
C ILE A 172 7.01 -22.11 2.75
N ALA A 173 8.14 -22.77 2.93
CA ALA A 173 8.90 -23.43 1.86
C ALA A 173 8.07 -24.50 1.14
N GLU A 174 7.36 -25.34 1.89
CA GLU A 174 6.46 -26.34 1.29
C GLU A 174 5.32 -25.70 0.49
N GLU A 175 4.73 -24.61 0.99
CA GLU A 175 3.66 -23.91 0.29
C GLU A 175 4.16 -23.31 -1.02
N ILE A 176 5.34 -22.66 -1.03
CA ILE A 176 5.96 -22.10 -2.22
C ILE A 176 6.19 -23.18 -3.28
N LEU A 177 6.67 -24.36 -2.87
CA LEU A 177 6.94 -25.46 -3.81
C LEU A 177 5.67 -26.08 -4.38
N LYS A 178 4.62 -26.23 -3.57
CA LYS A 178 3.38 -26.95 -3.93
C LYS A 178 2.36 -26.12 -4.70
N LYS A 179 2.36 -24.77 -4.51
CA LYS A 179 1.33 -23.89 -5.06
C LYS A 179 1.90 -22.91 -6.08
N PRO A 180 1.06 -22.36 -6.98
CA PRO A 180 1.43 -21.18 -7.74
C PRO A 180 1.87 -20.06 -6.80
N PHE A 181 2.97 -19.40 -7.15
CA PHE A 181 3.55 -18.34 -6.34
C PHE A 181 3.73 -17.09 -7.20
N GLU A 182 3.20 -15.97 -6.75
CA GLU A 182 3.13 -14.76 -7.56
C GLU A 182 4.14 -13.69 -7.11
N GLN A 183 4.57 -12.89 -8.06
CA GLN A 183 5.46 -11.75 -7.84
C GLN A 183 4.74 -10.64 -7.06
N GLY A 184 5.28 -10.24 -5.92
CA GLY A 184 4.90 -9.03 -5.23
C GLY A 184 5.56 -7.78 -5.81
N TYR A 185 4.97 -6.62 -5.59
CA TYR A 185 5.48 -5.36 -6.15
C TYR A 185 5.76 -4.27 -5.10
N LEU A 186 5.50 -4.53 -3.84
CA LEU A 186 5.86 -3.61 -2.77
C LEU A 186 7.34 -3.74 -2.40
N THR A 187 7.91 -2.73 -1.76
CA THR A 187 9.30 -2.76 -1.30
C THR A 187 9.36 -2.50 0.19
N VAL A 188 9.92 -3.46 0.93
CA VAL A 188 10.19 -3.34 2.36
C VAL A 188 11.69 -3.30 2.57
N SER A 189 12.17 -2.28 3.27
CA SER A 189 13.60 -1.99 3.38
C SER A 189 14.40 -3.05 4.13
N ASN A 190 13.78 -3.89 4.94
CA ASN A 190 14.45 -4.96 5.68
C ASN A 190 13.41 -5.92 6.23
N ALA A 191 13.77 -6.95 6.95
CA ALA A 191 12.85 -7.97 7.50
C ALA A 191 11.37 -7.49 7.50
N LEU A 192 10.74 -7.24 8.63
CA LEU A 192 9.37 -6.66 8.67
C LEU A 192 9.40 -5.19 9.08
N GLN A 193 10.44 -4.47 8.71
CA GLN A 193 10.72 -3.20 9.38
C GLN A 193 10.16 -1.97 8.70
N TRP A 194 9.93 -1.01 9.54
CA TRP A 194 9.84 0.44 9.52
C TRP A 194 9.00 1.04 8.39
N ARG A 195 9.35 0.81 7.12
CA ARG A 195 8.77 1.55 6.01
C ARG A 195 8.42 0.64 4.84
N LEU A 196 7.17 0.75 4.41
CA LEU A 196 6.71 0.26 3.14
C LEU A 196 6.90 1.37 2.12
N GLN A 197 7.68 1.09 1.07
CA GLN A 197 8.02 2.06 0.03
C GLN A 197 7.17 1.83 -1.21
N TYR A 198 6.68 2.91 -1.80
CA TYR A 198 5.75 2.88 -2.94
C TYR A 198 6.38 3.31 -4.26
N LYS A 199 7.64 3.75 -4.27
CA LYS A 199 8.31 4.23 -5.50
C LYS A 199 8.17 3.25 -6.66
N ARG A 200 8.45 1.98 -6.43
CA ARG A 200 8.34 0.94 -7.47
C ARG A 200 6.96 0.89 -8.10
N VAL A 201 5.89 0.78 -7.31
CA VAL A 201 4.52 0.64 -7.84
C VAL A 201 4.01 1.92 -8.51
N ILE A 202 4.46 3.11 -8.06
CA ILE A 202 4.14 4.40 -8.67
C ILE A 202 4.76 4.52 -10.06
N GLU A 203 5.97 3.99 -10.26
CA GLU A 203 6.72 4.05 -11.51
C GLU A 203 6.29 2.97 -12.54
N LEU A 204 5.45 2.02 -12.15
CA LEU A 204 4.87 1.04 -13.07
C LEU A 204 3.78 1.68 -13.92
N ASN A 205 4.00 1.77 -15.22
CA ASN A 205 3.06 2.40 -16.18
C ASN A 205 1.93 1.44 -16.58
N ASN A 206 1.16 0.90 -15.62
CA ASN A 206 0.05 -0.04 -15.85
C ASN A 206 0.43 -1.29 -16.69
N GLN A 207 1.70 -1.68 -16.65
CA GLN A 207 2.22 -2.84 -17.41
C GLN A 207 2.00 -4.16 -16.69
N ILE A 208 1.59 -4.10 -15.42
CA ILE A 208 1.46 -5.26 -14.55
C ILE A 208 0.01 -5.39 -14.12
N GLU A 209 -0.59 -6.52 -14.43
CA GLU A 209 -1.91 -6.87 -13.92
C GLU A 209 -1.93 -6.87 -12.39
N GLY A 210 -2.92 -6.21 -11.82
CA GLY A 210 -3.07 -6.06 -10.37
C GLY A 210 -2.31 -4.84 -9.77
N VAL A 211 -1.64 -4.01 -10.60
CA VAL A 211 -1.09 -2.71 -10.18
C VAL A 211 -1.53 -1.65 -11.18
N TYR A 212 -2.38 -0.73 -10.72
CA TYR A 212 -3.01 0.28 -11.58
C TYR A 212 -2.66 1.68 -11.08
N ASN A 213 -2.10 2.48 -11.97
CA ASN A 213 -1.70 3.85 -11.70
C ASN A 213 -2.57 4.85 -12.47
N TYR A 214 -3.05 5.87 -11.78
CA TYR A 214 -3.54 7.10 -12.36
C TYR A 214 -2.54 8.22 -12.06
N VAL A 215 -2.10 8.90 -13.10
CA VAL A 215 -1.14 10.02 -13.05
C VAL A 215 -1.86 11.31 -13.42
N ARG A 216 -1.62 12.37 -12.67
CA ARG A 216 -2.21 13.69 -12.91
C ARG A 216 -1.16 14.71 -13.35
#